data_93405ec3131bb3a3548003ad32a8dba3
#
_entry.id   93405ec3131bb3a3548003ad32a8dba3
#
_cell.length_a   1.000
_cell.length_b   1.000
_cell.length_c   1.000
_cell.angle_alpha   90.00
_cell.angle_beta   90.00
_cell.angle_gamma   90.00
#
_symmetry.space_group_name_H-M   'P 1'
#
loop_
_entity.id
_entity.type
_entity.pdbx_description
1 polymer ?
#
loop_
_entity_poly.entity_id
_entity_poly.type
_entity_poly.pdbx_seq_one_letter_code
_entity_poly.pdbx_strand_id
1 'polypeptide(L)' 'MKYEILKNQGKGYTLVISRGDGTRNDYRFNTKAELNRWLRAAKIV' A
#
# COMPACT_ATOMS: atom_id res chain seq x y z
N MET A 1 -12.69 3.39 3.17
CA MET A 1 -11.48 2.62 2.88
C MET A 1 -10.28 3.28 3.52
N LYS A 2 -9.48 2.50 4.23
CA LYS A 2 -8.28 3.00 4.88
C LYS A 2 -7.06 2.30 4.34
N TYR A 3 -5.94 2.98 4.32
CA TYR A 3 -4.68 2.35 3.93
C TYR A 3 -3.57 2.74 4.89
N GLU A 4 -2.58 1.88 4.96
CA GLU A 4 -1.43 2.11 5.82
C GLU A 4 -0.18 1.69 5.08
N ILE A 5 0.87 2.48 5.21
CA ILE A 5 2.15 2.20 4.56
C ILE A 5 3.15 1.78 5.63
N LEU A 6 3.70 0.59 5.47
CA LEU A 6 4.69 0.04 6.39
C LEU A 6 6.02 -0.11 5.66
N LYS A 7 7.08 0.26 6.35
CA LYS A 7 8.42 0.07 5.80
C LYS A 7 8.92 -1.31 6.17
N ASN A 8 9.34 -2.09 5.18
CA ASN A 8 9.86 -3.41 5.42
C ASN A 8 11.26 -3.35 6.01
N GLN A 9 11.63 -4.39 6.74
CA GLN A 9 13.02 -4.53 7.15
C GLN A 9 13.85 -4.79 5.91
N GLY A 10 14.88 -3.98 5.70
CA GLY A 10 15.66 -4.05 4.49
C GLY A 10 15.12 -3.10 3.44
N LYS A 11 14.77 -3.62 2.28
CA LYS A 11 14.29 -2.79 1.18
C LYS A 11 12.80 -3.00 0.95
N GLY A 12 12.13 -1.93 0.53
CA GLY A 12 10.76 -2.03 0.09
C GLY A 12 9.76 -1.52 1.10
N TYR A 13 8.51 -1.53 0.67
CA TYR A 13 7.39 -1.06 1.45
C TYR A 13 6.21 -2.00 1.28
N THR A 14 5.35 -2.05 2.29
CA THR A 14 4.12 -2.82 2.23
C THR A 14 2.94 -1.86 2.38
N LEU A 15 2.00 -1.97 1.47
CA LEU A 15 0.76 -1.21 1.54
C LEU A 15 -0.35 -2.13 2.00
N VAL A 16 -1.02 -1.75 3.08
CA VAL A 16 -2.14 -2.51 3.62
C VAL A 16 -3.41 -1.70 3.39
N ILE A 17 -4.38 -2.28 2.71
CA ILE A 17 -5.66 -1.63 2.45
C ILE A 17 -6.75 -2.38 3.20
N SER A 18 -7.46 -1.66 4.06
CA SER A 18 -8.58 -2.20 4.82
C SER A 18 -9.87 -1.62 4.29
N ARG A 19 -10.83 -2.47 3.99
CA ARG A 19 -12.14 -2.06 3.52
C ARG A 19 -13.16 -2.13 4.64
N GLY A 20 -14.24 -1.38 4.50
CA GLY A 20 -15.25 -1.33 5.52
C GLY A 20 -16.00 -2.65 5.76
N ASP A 21 -15.91 -3.56 4.79
CA ASP A 21 -16.59 -4.86 4.89
C ASP A 21 -15.75 -5.92 5.62
N GLY A 22 -14.60 -5.53 6.14
CA GLY A 22 -13.73 -6.44 6.86
C GLY A 22 -12.64 -7.09 6.02
N THR A 23 -12.60 -6.82 4.72
CA THR A 23 -11.54 -7.37 3.88
C THR A 23 -10.27 -6.56 4.01
N ARG A 24 -9.15 -7.24 3.80
CA ARG A 24 -7.84 -6.62 3.91
C ARG A 24 -6.93 -7.16 2.82
N ASN A 25 -6.20 -6.28 2.16
CA ASN A 25 -5.28 -6.65 1.10
C ASN A 25 -3.91 -6.05 1.38
N ASP A 26 -2.87 -6.84 1.16
CA ASP A 26 -1.49 -6.41 1.35
C ASP A 26 -0.80 -6.42 0.00
N TYR A 27 -0.04 -5.36 -0.27
CA TYR A 27 0.75 -5.25 -1.50
C TYR A 27 2.17 -4.87 -1.16
N ARG A 28 3.13 -5.48 -1.85
CA ARG A 28 4.54 -5.20 -1.63
C ARG A 28 5.13 -4.44 -2.81
N PHE A 29 5.99 -3.48 -2.50
CA PHE A 29 6.66 -2.67 -3.50
C PHE A 29 8.14 -2.59 -3.16
N ASN A 30 8.98 -2.56 -4.19
CA ASN A 30 10.43 -2.48 -3.99
C ASN A 30 10.89 -1.08 -3.65
N THR A 31 10.21 -0.06 -4.14
CA THR A 31 10.58 1.33 -3.89
C THR A 31 9.34 2.14 -3.56
N LYS A 32 9.59 3.28 -2.91
CA LYS A 32 8.50 4.19 -2.59
C LYS A 32 7.89 4.80 -3.84
N ALA A 33 8.69 4.97 -4.88
CA ALA A 33 8.19 5.51 -6.14
C ALA A 33 7.13 4.59 -6.74
N GLU A 34 7.37 3.28 -6.70
CA GLU A 34 6.39 2.31 -7.18
C GLU A 34 5.12 2.37 -6.33
N LEU A 35 5.26 2.48 -5.02
CA LEU A 35 4.13 2.59 -4.12
C LEU A 35 3.29 3.82 -4.46
N ASN A 36 3.94 4.96 -4.63
CA ASN A 36 3.23 6.20 -4.94
C ASN A 36 2.52 6.11 -6.29
N ARG A 37 3.17 5.49 -7.28
CA ARG A 37 2.56 5.29 -8.60
C ARG A 37 1.30 4.44 -8.48
N TRP A 38 1.37 3.39 -7.68
CA TRP A 38 0.23 2.51 -7.47
C TRP A 38 -0.94 3.26 -6.83
N LEU A 39 -0.63 4.06 -5.80
CA LEU A 39 -1.65 4.83 -5.10
C LEU A 39 -2.36 5.81 -6.05
N ARG A 40 -1.61 6.44 -6.93
CA ARG A 40 -2.20 7.35 -7.92
C ARG A 40 -3.09 6.60 -8.90
N ALA A 41 -2.61 5.46 -9.39
CA ALA A 41 -3.38 4.66 -10.34
C ALA A 41 -4.67 4.17 -9.72
N ALA A 42 -4.64 3.84 -8.45
CA ALA A 42 -5.82 3.36 -7.73
C ALA A 42 -6.71 4.50 -7.24
N LYS A 43 -6.26 5.74 -7.40
CA LYS A 43 -7.00 6.94 -6.99
C LYS A 43 -7.31 6.95 -5.49
N ILE A 44 -6.39 6.44 -4.70
CA ILE A 44 -6.53 6.43 -3.25
C ILE A 44 -6.09 7.76 -2.65
N VAL A 45 -5.14 8.41 -3.32
CA VAL A 45 -4.59 9.70 -2.85
C VAL A 45 -5.09 10.83 -3.71
#